data_9fb7948095584318bbc4404f3759507a
#
_entry.id   9fb7948095584318bbc4404f3759507a
#
_cell.length_a   1.000
_cell.length_b   1.000
_cell.length_c   1.000
_cell.angle_alpha   90.00
_cell.angle_beta   90.00
_cell.angle_gamma   90.00
#
_symmetry.space_group_name_H-M   'P 1'
#
loop_
_entity.id
_entity.type
_entity.pdbx_description
1 polymer ?
#
loop_
_entity_poly.entity_id
_entity_poly.type
_entity_poly.pdbx_seq_one_letter_code
_entity_poly.pdbx_strand_id
1 'polypeptide(L)'
;MAELYSSAPQSRPVVEIFPQDSDTGHSSAEALRIAAITPFTTIDYPGKLSAVAFVQGCPWRCIYCQNPWMQPKDFDPSLSHDSWHRLEELLKRRRGLLDAVVFSGGEPTVDPALPDAVARVKAMGFKVGLHTGGIIPARLARVLPMLDWVGIDVKAPPTDAALYERVTGRTHAALHFLEAFRMLQKAGIPFECRTTAHPDYLPNTKLLELAVWLKSERVDTFALQIYRRPRGIFATLPAVGSDYPNELVVSALKGAVKTFIERR
;
A
#
# COMPACT_ATOMS: atom_id res chain seq x y z
N MET A 1 37.51 24.19 -19.42
CA MET A 1 36.05 24.22 -19.67
C MET A 1 35.44 23.10 -18.84
N ALA A 2 35.07 23.44 -17.61
CA ALA A 2 34.41 22.56 -16.68
C ALA A 2 33.53 23.47 -15.81
N GLU A 3 32.30 23.63 -16.24
CA GLU A 3 31.21 24.24 -15.50
C GLU A 3 29.93 23.87 -16.26
N LEU A 4 29.12 22.99 -15.68
CA LEU A 4 27.70 22.83 -15.91
C LEU A 4 27.30 21.45 -15.37
N TYR A 5 26.98 21.40 -14.06
CA TYR A 5 26.00 20.52 -13.47
C TYR A 5 25.99 20.73 -11.95
N SER A 6 25.46 21.88 -11.54
CA SER A 6 25.04 22.09 -10.16
C SER A 6 23.63 22.68 -10.20
N SER A 7 22.64 21.83 -10.20
CA SER A 7 21.30 22.20 -9.77
C SER A 7 20.68 21.00 -9.05
N ALA A 8 20.88 20.96 -7.74
CA ALA A 8 20.09 20.14 -6.86
C ALA A 8 18.60 20.50 -7.05
N PRO A 9 17.67 19.53 -7.13
CA PRO A 9 16.26 19.83 -7.21
C PRO A 9 15.85 20.55 -5.92
N GLN A 10 15.37 21.79 -6.06
CA GLN A 10 14.82 22.57 -4.97
C GLN A 10 13.64 21.80 -4.36
N SER A 11 13.75 21.50 -3.07
CA SER A 11 12.70 20.94 -2.25
C SER A 11 11.52 21.90 -2.22
N ARG A 12 10.46 21.58 -2.94
CA ARG A 12 9.17 22.27 -2.78
C ARG A 12 8.57 21.88 -1.42
N PRO A 13 8.18 22.84 -0.58
CA PRO A 13 7.46 22.53 0.65
C PRO A 13 6.07 22.02 0.28
N VAL A 14 5.85 20.70 0.38
CA VAL A 14 4.50 20.14 0.27
C VAL A 14 3.91 20.11 1.68
N VAL A 15 3.33 21.22 2.09
CA VAL A 15 2.43 21.26 3.23
C VAL A 15 1.01 21.15 2.69
N GLU A 16 0.59 19.96 2.29
CA GLU A 16 -0.83 19.61 2.29
C GLU A 16 -1.12 18.94 3.62
N ILE A 17 -1.54 19.72 4.60
CA ILE A 17 -2.19 19.24 5.81
C ILE A 17 -3.56 18.74 5.35
N PHE A 18 -3.74 17.40 5.31
CA PHE A 18 -5.09 16.87 5.23
C PHE A 18 -5.82 17.33 6.49
N PRO A 19 -6.95 18.03 6.41
CA PRO A 19 -7.65 18.50 7.59
C PRO A 19 -7.94 17.31 8.50
N GLN A 20 -7.70 17.50 9.79
CA GLN A 20 -8.21 16.59 10.80
C GLN A 20 -9.73 16.71 10.73
N ASP A 21 -10.38 15.65 10.24
CA ASP A 21 -11.82 15.69 9.99
C ASP A 21 -12.61 15.95 11.28
N SER A 22 -13.22 17.11 11.34
CA SER A 22 -14.45 17.36 12.11
C SER A 22 -15.69 16.88 11.35
N ASP A 23 -15.50 16.11 10.25
CA ASP A 23 -16.61 15.67 9.41
C ASP A 23 -17.26 14.40 9.99
N THR A 24 -18.32 14.60 10.79
CA THR A 24 -19.29 13.58 11.23
C THR A 24 -20.34 13.30 10.15
N GLY A 25 -20.18 13.82 8.94
CA GLY A 25 -21.04 13.55 7.80
C GLY A 25 -20.89 12.07 7.37
N HIS A 26 -22.00 11.32 7.34
CA HIS A 26 -22.03 9.99 6.74
C HIS A 26 -21.77 10.14 5.26
N SER A 27 -20.59 9.76 4.82
CA SER A 27 -20.29 9.66 3.39
C SER A 27 -20.82 8.32 2.91
N SER A 28 -21.61 8.33 1.84
CA SER A 28 -22.14 7.10 1.24
C SER A 28 -21.04 6.34 0.49
N ALA A 29 -21.16 5.03 0.37
CA ALA A 29 -20.24 4.18 -0.40
C ALA A 29 -20.09 4.66 -1.87
N GLU A 30 -21.12 5.27 -2.42
CA GLU A 30 -21.15 5.86 -3.77
C GLU A 30 -20.15 7.01 -3.94
N ALA A 31 -19.77 7.67 -2.84
CA ALA A 31 -18.78 8.74 -2.84
C ALA A 31 -17.32 8.24 -2.88
N LEU A 32 -17.08 6.93 -2.73
CA LEU A 32 -15.74 6.36 -2.82
C LEU A 32 -15.14 6.61 -4.20
N ARG A 33 -13.98 7.25 -4.23
CA ARG A 33 -13.27 7.57 -5.47
C ARG A 33 -12.47 6.35 -5.96
N ILE A 34 -13.06 5.58 -6.86
CA ILE A 34 -12.43 4.40 -7.46
C ILE A 34 -11.71 4.81 -8.75
N ALA A 35 -10.39 4.74 -8.76
CA ALA A 35 -9.56 5.01 -9.91
C ALA A 35 -9.59 3.86 -10.93
N ALA A 36 -9.57 2.62 -10.46
CA ALA A 36 -9.59 1.43 -11.31
C ALA A 36 -10.15 0.22 -10.56
N ILE A 37 -10.60 -0.79 -11.30
CA ILE A 37 -11.02 -2.08 -10.76
C ILE A 37 -10.28 -3.20 -11.49
N THR A 38 -9.61 -4.07 -10.71
CA THR A 38 -9.20 -5.40 -11.22
C THR A 38 -10.31 -6.38 -10.89
N PRO A 39 -11.00 -6.94 -11.89
CA PRO A 39 -12.21 -7.72 -11.65
C PRO A 39 -11.95 -9.12 -11.07
N PHE A 40 -10.70 -9.59 -11.13
CA PHE A 40 -10.28 -10.90 -10.66
C PHE A 40 -8.78 -10.96 -10.41
N THR A 41 -8.37 -11.49 -9.26
CA THR A 41 -6.98 -11.74 -8.89
C THR A 41 -6.87 -12.86 -7.87
N THR A 42 -5.72 -13.55 -7.84
CA THR A 42 -5.38 -14.60 -6.88
C THR A 42 -4.23 -14.23 -5.97
N ILE A 43 -3.63 -13.02 -6.17
CA ILE A 43 -2.40 -12.62 -5.47
C ILE A 43 -2.60 -11.49 -4.45
N ASP A 44 -3.72 -10.76 -4.54
CA ASP A 44 -3.96 -9.57 -3.72
C ASP A 44 -4.60 -9.88 -2.36
N TYR A 45 -5.16 -11.08 -2.21
CA TYR A 45 -5.61 -11.65 -0.96
C TYR A 45 -5.20 -13.12 -0.90
N PRO A 46 -4.19 -13.50 -0.09
CA PRO A 46 -3.68 -14.87 -0.08
C PRO A 46 -4.76 -15.94 0.14
N GLY A 47 -4.81 -16.92 -0.77
CA GLY A 47 -5.76 -18.03 -0.71
C GLY A 47 -7.22 -17.65 -1.00
N LYS A 48 -7.47 -16.48 -1.60
CA LYS A 48 -8.81 -16.01 -1.98
C LYS A 48 -8.86 -15.55 -3.42
N LEU A 49 -9.97 -15.82 -4.09
CA LEU A 49 -10.31 -15.17 -5.36
C LEU A 49 -10.92 -13.82 -5.04
N SER A 50 -10.29 -12.74 -5.45
CA SER A 50 -10.71 -11.39 -5.08
C SER A 50 -10.81 -10.45 -6.27
N ALA A 51 -11.67 -9.43 -6.14
CA ALA A 51 -11.58 -8.21 -6.94
C ALA A 51 -10.77 -7.16 -6.17
N VAL A 52 -10.11 -6.26 -6.89
CA VAL A 52 -9.41 -5.12 -6.28
C VAL A 52 -10.05 -3.83 -6.74
N ALA A 53 -10.43 -2.99 -5.78
CA ALA A 53 -10.84 -1.60 -6.02
C ALA A 53 -9.67 -0.67 -5.64
N PHE A 54 -9.13 0.03 -6.63
CA PHE A 54 -8.05 0.99 -6.43
C PHE A 54 -8.63 2.36 -6.13
N VAL A 55 -8.40 2.85 -4.92
CA VAL A 55 -8.91 4.13 -4.44
C VAL A 55 -7.96 5.25 -4.82
N GLN A 56 -8.52 6.37 -5.30
CA GLN A 56 -7.80 7.58 -5.68
C GLN A 56 -7.33 8.35 -4.44
N GLY A 57 -6.14 8.96 -4.54
CA GLY A 57 -5.53 9.80 -3.52
C GLY A 57 -4.50 9.06 -2.67
N CYS A 58 -3.33 9.69 -2.51
CA CYS A 58 -2.27 9.23 -1.62
C CYS A 58 -1.44 10.43 -1.15
N PRO A 59 -1.25 10.64 0.16
CA PRO A 59 -0.42 11.74 0.64
C PRO A 59 1.08 11.46 0.55
N TRP A 60 1.48 10.20 0.37
CA TRP A 60 2.88 9.84 0.19
C TRP A 60 3.33 10.02 -1.26
N ARG A 61 4.63 10.24 -1.44
CA ARG A 61 5.30 10.42 -2.73
C ARG A 61 6.44 9.41 -2.86
N CYS A 62 6.06 8.12 -2.70
CA CYS A 62 7.07 7.04 -2.72
C CYS A 62 7.86 7.06 -4.03
N ILE A 63 9.19 7.02 -3.93
CA ILE A 63 10.12 7.11 -5.07
C ILE A 63 9.95 5.99 -6.09
N TYR A 64 9.38 4.86 -5.69
CA TYR A 64 9.10 3.70 -6.54
C TYR A 64 7.61 3.52 -6.85
N CYS A 65 6.80 4.57 -6.68
CA CYS A 65 5.37 4.45 -6.91
C CYS A 65 5.06 3.94 -8.31
N GLN A 66 4.32 2.83 -8.40
CA GLN A 66 3.93 2.24 -9.68
C GLN A 66 2.70 2.91 -10.28
N ASN A 67 1.93 3.64 -9.47
CA ASN A 67 0.70 4.30 -9.86
C ASN A 67 0.69 5.79 -9.44
N PRO A 68 1.65 6.61 -9.87
CA PRO A 68 1.74 8.02 -9.46
C PRO A 68 0.52 8.84 -9.88
N TRP A 69 -0.21 8.42 -10.89
CA TRP A 69 -1.47 9.02 -11.33
C TRP A 69 -2.62 8.88 -10.31
N MET A 70 -2.51 7.91 -9.38
CA MET A 70 -3.46 7.77 -8.27
C MET A 70 -3.09 8.61 -7.03
N GLN A 71 -1.97 9.34 -7.04
CA GLN A 71 -1.56 10.15 -5.89
C GLN A 71 -2.37 11.44 -5.71
N PRO A 72 -2.76 12.18 -6.77
CA PRO A 72 -3.62 13.34 -6.63
C PRO A 72 -4.96 12.97 -5.98
N LYS A 73 -5.54 13.91 -5.22
CA LYS A 73 -6.84 13.71 -4.59
C LYS A 73 -7.95 13.59 -5.64
N ASP A 74 -7.89 14.44 -6.67
CA ASP A 74 -8.88 14.48 -7.71
C ASP A 74 -8.46 13.63 -8.91
N PHE A 75 -9.44 13.15 -9.67
CA PHE A 75 -9.18 12.42 -10.90
C PHE A 75 -8.57 13.34 -11.96
N ASP A 76 -7.64 12.80 -12.72
CA ASP A 76 -7.18 13.43 -13.95
C ASP A 76 -8.30 13.33 -15.00
N PRO A 77 -8.84 14.45 -15.51
CA PRO A 77 -9.93 14.43 -16.47
C PRO A 77 -9.57 13.79 -17.82
N SER A 78 -8.29 13.62 -18.10
CA SER A 78 -7.81 12.93 -19.31
C SER A 78 -7.77 11.40 -19.19
N LEU A 79 -7.93 10.88 -17.96
CA LEU A 79 -7.90 9.45 -17.69
C LEU A 79 -9.31 8.93 -17.38
N SER A 80 -9.61 7.73 -17.86
CA SER A 80 -10.82 7.03 -17.44
C SER A 80 -10.67 6.53 -16.01
N HIS A 81 -11.75 6.59 -15.23
CA HIS A 81 -11.83 6.04 -13.89
C HIS A 81 -13.06 5.15 -13.74
N ASP A 82 -13.04 4.32 -12.71
CA ASP A 82 -14.14 3.46 -12.35
C ASP A 82 -15.11 4.15 -11.35
N SER A 83 -16.16 3.47 -10.96
CA SER A 83 -17.15 3.97 -10.01
C SER A 83 -17.58 2.89 -9.03
N TRP A 84 -18.16 3.31 -7.90
CA TRP A 84 -18.80 2.40 -6.98
C TRP A 84 -19.87 1.54 -7.66
N HIS A 85 -20.71 2.14 -8.50
CA HIS A 85 -21.75 1.41 -9.23
C HIS A 85 -21.18 0.24 -10.04
N ARG A 86 -20.08 0.48 -10.76
CA ARG A 86 -19.41 -0.57 -11.55
C ARG A 86 -18.83 -1.69 -10.67
N LEU A 87 -18.26 -1.35 -9.51
CA LEU A 87 -17.82 -2.35 -8.53
C LEU A 87 -19.01 -3.18 -8.03
N GLU A 88 -20.08 -2.52 -7.61
CA GLU A 88 -21.26 -3.19 -7.08
C GLU A 88 -21.91 -4.13 -8.12
N GLU A 89 -22.03 -3.71 -9.36
CA GLU A 89 -22.49 -4.53 -10.48
C GLU A 89 -21.60 -5.76 -10.73
N LEU A 90 -20.28 -5.57 -10.68
CA LEU A 90 -19.32 -6.67 -10.77
C LEU A 90 -19.55 -7.68 -9.65
N LEU A 91 -19.68 -7.21 -8.41
CA LEU A 91 -19.87 -8.06 -7.23
C LEU A 91 -21.19 -8.83 -7.28
N LYS A 92 -22.30 -8.18 -7.69
CA LYS A 92 -23.59 -8.84 -7.88
C LYS A 92 -23.48 -10.01 -8.87
N ARG A 93 -22.80 -9.80 -10.00
CA ARG A 93 -22.62 -10.83 -11.05
C ARG A 93 -21.62 -11.93 -10.66
N ARG A 94 -20.72 -11.67 -9.74
CA ARG A 94 -19.66 -12.60 -9.33
C ARG A 94 -19.90 -13.22 -7.96
N ARG A 95 -21.10 -13.09 -7.40
CA ARG A 95 -21.48 -13.75 -6.14
C ARG A 95 -21.34 -15.28 -6.27
N GLY A 96 -20.65 -15.88 -5.30
CA GLY A 96 -20.32 -17.32 -5.34
C GLY A 96 -19.08 -17.68 -6.19
N LEU A 97 -18.52 -16.72 -6.95
CA LEU A 97 -17.26 -16.90 -7.69
C LEU A 97 -16.10 -16.17 -7.02
N LEU A 98 -16.33 -14.97 -6.49
CA LEU A 98 -15.35 -14.23 -5.73
C LEU A 98 -15.56 -14.46 -4.23
N ASP A 99 -14.45 -14.60 -3.51
CA ASP A 99 -14.45 -14.71 -2.05
C ASP A 99 -14.39 -13.33 -1.38
N ALA A 100 -13.67 -12.38 -2.00
CA ALA A 100 -13.28 -11.14 -1.33
C ALA A 100 -13.21 -9.93 -2.27
N VAL A 101 -13.23 -8.76 -1.66
CA VAL A 101 -12.83 -7.48 -2.27
C VAL A 101 -11.65 -6.94 -1.49
N VAL A 102 -10.63 -6.47 -2.21
CA VAL A 102 -9.48 -5.78 -1.62
C VAL A 102 -9.54 -4.30 -2.01
N PHE A 103 -9.56 -3.42 -1.03
CA PHE A 103 -9.35 -1.99 -1.25
C PHE A 103 -7.86 -1.70 -1.27
N SER A 104 -7.38 -1.09 -2.35
CA SER A 104 -5.98 -0.79 -2.62
C SER A 104 -5.89 0.55 -3.36
N GLY A 105 -4.79 0.86 -4.06
CA GLY A 105 -4.69 2.02 -4.94
C GLY A 105 -3.61 3.00 -4.53
N GLY A 106 -3.98 4.27 -4.29
CA GLY A 106 -3.14 5.24 -3.62
C GLY A 106 -2.98 4.84 -2.16
N GLU A 107 -3.79 5.43 -1.30
CA GLU A 107 -3.97 5.00 0.10
C GLU A 107 -5.47 5.00 0.43
N PRO A 108 -6.11 3.85 0.52
CA PRO A 108 -7.57 3.78 0.69
C PRO A 108 -8.08 4.50 1.94
N THR A 109 -7.31 4.48 3.03
CA THR A 109 -7.72 5.10 4.30
C THR A 109 -7.85 6.62 4.24
N VAL A 110 -7.37 7.27 3.17
CA VAL A 110 -7.56 8.73 3.01
C VAL A 110 -8.96 9.10 2.52
N ASP A 111 -9.69 8.15 1.94
CA ASP A 111 -11.04 8.44 1.45
C ASP A 111 -12.07 8.28 2.58
N PRO A 112 -12.84 9.33 2.92
CA PRO A 112 -13.82 9.29 4.00
C PRO A 112 -14.95 8.29 3.76
N ALA A 113 -15.22 7.91 2.50
CA ALA A 113 -16.25 6.93 2.13
C ALA A 113 -15.81 5.47 2.33
N LEU A 114 -14.54 5.22 2.63
CA LEU A 114 -14.04 3.85 2.77
C LEU A 114 -14.80 3.02 3.83
N PRO A 115 -15.14 3.53 5.03
CA PRO A 115 -15.87 2.74 6.02
C PRO A 115 -17.23 2.26 5.50
N ASP A 116 -17.99 3.12 4.83
CA ASP A 116 -19.30 2.77 4.27
C ASP A 116 -19.17 1.77 3.10
N ALA A 117 -18.15 1.95 2.26
CA ALA A 117 -17.84 1.00 1.20
C ALA A 117 -17.48 -0.39 1.74
N VAL A 118 -16.66 -0.46 2.78
CA VAL A 118 -16.32 -1.71 3.48
C VAL A 118 -17.56 -2.37 4.06
N ALA A 119 -18.40 -1.62 4.78
CA ALA A 119 -19.64 -2.12 5.37
C ALA A 119 -20.59 -2.67 4.28
N ARG A 120 -20.71 -1.96 3.15
CA ARG A 120 -21.57 -2.38 2.03
C ARG A 120 -21.08 -3.68 1.39
N VAL A 121 -19.76 -3.82 1.16
CA VAL A 121 -19.17 -5.07 0.64
C VAL A 121 -19.39 -6.23 1.60
N LYS A 122 -19.22 -6.01 2.91
CA LYS A 122 -19.54 -7.03 3.95
C LYS A 122 -21.02 -7.44 3.90
N ALA A 123 -21.93 -6.48 3.79
CA ALA A 123 -23.37 -6.75 3.69
C ALA A 123 -23.74 -7.54 2.42
N MET A 124 -22.93 -7.45 1.35
CA MET A 124 -23.09 -8.27 0.15
C MET A 124 -22.58 -9.71 0.32
N GLY A 125 -21.96 -10.06 1.46
CA GLY A 125 -21.47 -11.40 1.80
C GLY A 125 -20.01 -11.68 1.40
N PHE A 126 -19.23 -10.67 0.98
CA PHE A 126 -17.83 -10.83 0.65
C PHE A 126 -16.92 -10.58 1.86
N LYS A 127 -15.77 -11.24 1.88
CA LYS A 127 -14.66 -10.85 2.75
C LYS A 127 -14.04 -9.55 2.25
N VAL A 128 -13.46 -8.79 3.19
CA VAL A 128 -12.80 -7.53 2.85
C VAL A 128 -11.34 -7.54 3.27
N GLY A 129 -10.47 -7.32 2.29
CA GLY A 129 -9.05 -7.05 2.48
C GLY A 129 -8.73 -5.56 2.28
N LEU A 130 -7.65 -5.12 2.91
CA LEU A 130 -7.13 -3.76 2.76
C LEU A 130 -5.63 -3.82 2.47
N HIS A 131 -5.18 -3.09 1.44
CA HIS A 131 -3.78 -2.74 1.26
C HIS A 131 -3.53 -1.32 1.73
N THR A 132 -2.59 -1.12 2.65
CA THR A 132 -2.33 0.21 3.23
C THR A 132 -0.85 0.40 3.59
N GLY A 133 -0.38 1.62 3.50
CA GLY A 133 0.90 2.03 4.07
C GLY A 133 0.82 2.35 5.58
N GLY A 134 -0.37 2.29 6.18
CA GLY A 134 -0.56 2.69 7.57
C GLY A 134 -0.41 4.19 7.79
N ILE A 135 -0.75 4.99 6.78
CA ILE A 135 -0.43 6.43 6.70
C ILE A 135 -1.19 7.24 7.74
N ILE A 136 -2.45 6.88 8.01
CA ILE A 136 -3.33 7.59 8.95
C ILE A 136 -3.92 6.55 9.92
N PRO A 137 -3.22 6.23 11.03
CA PRO A 137 -3.65 5.21 11.98
C PRO A 137 -5.08 5.42 12.50
N ALA A 138 -5.47 6.64 12.79
CA ALA A 138 -6.81 6.97 13.27
C ALA A 138 -7.92 6.58 12.27
N ARG A 139 -7.65 6.70 10.96
CA ARG A 139 -8.60 6.27 9.93
C ARG A 139 -8.58 4.76 9.70
N LEU A 140 -7.40 4.13 9.83
CA LEU A 140 -7.31 2.67 9.84
C LEU A 140 -8.15 2.09 10.99
N ALA A 141 -8.10 2.69 12.18
CA ALA A 141 -8.89 2.27 13.34
C ALA A 141 -10.39 2.18 13.05
N ARG A 142 -10.92 3.07 12.20
CA ARG A 142 -12.37 3.11 11.86
C ARG A 142 -12.81 1.90 11.03
N VAL A 143 -11.93 1.37 10.18
CA VAL A 143 -12.27 0.26 9.27
C VAL A 143 -11.81 -1.09 9.80
N LEU A 144 -10.79 -1.10 10.64
CA LEU A 144 -10.12 -2.31 11.13
C LEU A 144 -11.07 -3.37 11.69
N PRO A 145 -12.13 -3.04 12.50
CA PRO A 145 -13.07 -4.05 13.01
C PRO A 145 -13.88 -4.76 11.93
N MET A 146 -13.95 -4.20 10.72
CA MET A 146 -14.73 -4.75 9.60
C MET A 146 -13.87 -5.54 8.61
N LEU A 147 -12.53 -5.49 8.75
CA LEU A 147 -11.61 -6.15 7.83
C LEU A 147 -11.40 -7.62 8.19
N ASP A 148 -11.22 -8.46 7.17
CA ASP A 148 -10.89 -9.87 7.32
C ASP A 148 -9.39 -10.14 7.11
N TRP A 149 -8.67 -9.20 6.48
CA TRP A 149 -7.24 -9.31 6.20
C TRP A 149 -6.63 -7.95 5.82
N VAL A 150 -5.34 -7.77 6.14
CA VAL A 150 -4.60 -6.55 5.77
C VAL A 150 -3.23 -6.91 5.17
N GLY A 151 -2.92 -6.31 4.02
CA GLY A 151 -1.56 -6.20 3.51
C GLY A 151 -0.99 -4.83 3.89
N ILE A 152 -0.06 -4.80 4.86
CA ILE A 152 0.57 -3.55 5.28
C ILE A 152 1.95 -3.38 4.64
N ASP A 153 2.18 -2.22 4.01
CA ASP A 153 3.41 -1.94 3.29
C ASP A 153 4.49 -1.37 4.21
N VAL A 154 5.56 -2.13 4.42
CA VAL A 154 6.79 -1.70 5.12
C VAL A 154 7.73 -1.08 4.08
N LYS A 155 7.81 0.25 4.05
CA LYS A 155 8.48 0.97 2.95
C LYS A 155 10.02 0.96 3.05
N ALA A 156 10.55 0.83 4.26
CA ALA A 156 11.96 0.65 4.61
C ALA A 156 12.04 0.03 6.01
N PRO A 157 13.23 -0.37 6.53
CA PRO A 157 13.35 -0.74 7.94
C PRO A 157 12.80 0.38 8.83
N PRO A 158 11.78 0.12 9.68
CA PRO A 158 11.18 1.18 10.50
C PRO A 158 12.15 1.77 11.55
N THR A 159 13.27 1.10 11.78
CA THR A 159 14.38 1.55 12.61
C THR A 159 15.24 2.63 11.95
N ASP A 160 15.15 2.78 10.63
CA ASP A 160 15.80 3.85 9.86
C ASP A 160 14.76 4.89 9.39
N ALA A 161 14.38 5.79 10.31
CA ALA A 161 13.38 6.82 10.05
C ALA A 161 13.78 7.72 8.87
N ALA A 162 15.06 8.06 8.75
CA ALA A 162 15.56 8.93 7.67
C ALA A 162 15.41 8.26 6.29
N LEU A 163 15.70 6.97 6.18
CA LEU A 163 15.45 6.20 4.95
C LEU A 163 13.96 6.09 4.66
N TYR A 164 13.16 5.82 5.70
CA TYR A 164 11.71 5.70 5.56
C TYR A 164 11.08 6.98 5.01
N GLU A 165 11.51 8.14 5.53
CA GLU A 165 11.08 9.47 5.06
C GLU A 165 11.53 9.73 3.62
N ARG A 166 12.78 9.39 3.27
CA ARG A 166 13.27 9.51 1.88
C ARG A 166 12.44 8.68 0.91
N VAL A 167 12.15 7.44 1.29
CA VAL A 167 11.39 6.51 0.42
C VAL A 167 9.95 6.98 0.23
N THR A 168 9.32 7.49 1.26
CA THR A 168 7.91 7.89 1.24
C THR A 168 7.67 9.33 0.85
N GLY A 169 8.72 10.17 0.89
CA GLY A 169 8.61 11.61 0.70
C GLY A 169 7.83 12.33 1.81
N ARG A 170 7.77 11.74 3.04
CA ARG A 170 6.99 12.27 4.17
C ARG A 170 7.73 12.14 5.48
N THR A 171 7.71 13.21 6.26
CA THR A 171 8.18 13.23 7.65
C THR A 171 7.31 12.35 8.53
N HIS A 172 7.91 11.76 9.56
CA HIS A 172 7.25 10.90 10.55
C HIS A 172 6.55 9.65 9.97
N ALA A 173 6.81 9.29 8.71
CA ALA A 173 6.16 8.15 8.05
C ALA A 173 6.41 6.82 8.78
N ALA A 174 7.62 6.61 9.31
CA ALA A 174 7.93 5.42 10.11
C ALA A 174 7.10 5.34 11.40
N LEU A 175 6.86 6.47 12.06
CA LEU A 175 6.05 6.51 13.29
C LEU A 175 4.58 6.14 13.00
N HIS A 176 3.98 6.70 11.97
CA HIS A 176 2.62 6.36 11.56
C HIS A 176 2.50 4.88 11.18
N PHE A 177 3.46 4.37 10.41
CA PHE A 177 3.51 2.94 10.09
C PHE A 177 3.58 2.08 11.35
N LEU A 178 4.48 2.39 12.29
CA LEU A 178 4.63 1.62 13.54
C LEU A 178 3.36 1.65 14.38
N GLU A 179 2.68 2.80 14.47
CA GLU A 179 1.39 2.91 15.16
C GLU A 179 0.34 2.00 14.50
N ALA A 180 0.17 2.08 13.18
CA ALA A 180 -0.74 1.23 12.42
C ALA A 180 -0.39 -0.27 12.58
N PHE A 181 0.90 -0.61 12.53
CA PHE A 181 1.38 -1.97 12.72
C PHE A 181 1.03 -2.52 14.11
N ARG A 182 1.24 -1.73 15.19
CA ARG A 182 0.83 -2.11 16.55
C ARG A 182 -0.69 -2.32 16.67
N MET A 183 -1.48 -1.51 15.96
CA MET A 183 -2.93 -1.69 15.92
C MET A 183 -3.32 -3.03 15.28
N LEU A 184 -2.67 -3.42 14.19
CA LEU A 184 -2.90 -4.71 13.54
C LEU A 184 -2.53 -5.88 14.46
N GLN A 185 -1.37 -5.82 15.12
CA GLN A 185 -0.96 -6.85 16.08
C GLN A 185 -1.98 -7.00 17.21
N LYS A 186 -2.49 -5.88 17.74
CA LYS A 186 -3.48 -5.87 18.83
C LYS A 186 -4.86 -6.38 18.36
N ALA A 187 -5.25 -6.10 17.13
CA ALA A 187 -6.54 -6.50 16.59
C ALA A 187 -6.65 -8.02 16.35
N GLY A 188 -5.51 -8.72 16.19
CA GLY A 188 -5.47 -10.17 16.00
C GLY A 188 -6.04 -10.64 14.66
N ILE A 189 -6.25 -9.73 13.70
CA ILE A 189 -6.66 -10.12 12.35
C ILE A 189 -5.46 -10.60 11.54
N PRO A 190 -5.63 -11.53 10.60
CA PRO A 190 -4.55 -11.95 9.72
C PRO A 190 -4.01 -10.78 8.91
N PHE A 191 -2.69 -10.63 8.84
CA PHE A 191 -2.05 -9.62 8.01
C PHE A 191 -0.73 -10.12 7.40
N GLU A 192 -0.32 -9.48 6.32
CA GLU A 192 0.95 -9.68 5.62
C GLU A 192 1.72 -8.36 5.62
N CYS A 193 2.98 -8.38 6.06
CA CYS A 193 3.90 -7.28 5.80
C CYS A 193 4.45 -7.40 4.38
N ARG A 194 4.51 -6.28 3.63
CA ARG A 194 4.99 -6.27 2.25
C ARG A 194 6.03 -5.18 2.06
N THR A 195 7.03 -5.46 1.26
CA THR A 195 8.04 -4.46 0.88
C THR A 195 8.30 -4.53 -0.61
N THR A 196 8.13 -3.39 -1.31
CA THR A 196 8.63 -3.25 -2.67
C THR A 196 10.10 -2.83 -2.59
N ALA A 197 10.99 -3.63 -3.16
CA ALA A 197 12.43 -3.46 -3.04
C ALA A 197 13.09 -3.12 -4.38
N HIS A 198 14.03 -2.16 -4.32
CA HIS A 198 14.91 -1.77 -5.42
C HIS A 198 16.30 -1.46 -4.85
N PRO A 199 17.41 -1.86 -5.49
CA PRO A 199 18.74 -1.73 -4.93
C PRO A 199 19.16 -0.29 -4.62
N ASP A 200 18.66 0.71 -5.34
CA ASP A 200 19.06 2.11 -5.17
C ASP A 200 18.63 2.73 -3.82
N TYR A 201 17.60 2.20 -3.18
CA TYR A 201 17.12 2.70 -1.88
C TYR A 201 16.95 1.63 -0.80
N LEU A 202 16.84 0.37 -1.19
CA LEU A 202 16.87 -0.77 -0.27
C LEU A 202 18.00 -1.73 -0.69
N PRO A 203 19.30 -1.35 -0.59
CA PRO A 203 20.40 -2.26 -0.86
C PRO A 203 20.31 -3.48 0.07
N ASN A 204 21.05 -4.54 -0.26
CA ASN A 204 21.06 -5.79 0.51
C ASN A 204 21.23 -5.60 2.02
N THR A 205 22.05 -4.65 2.45
CA THR A 205 22.24 -4.29 3.86
C THR A 205 20.96 -3.82 4.53
N LYS A 206 20.15 -3.01 3.85
CA LYS A 206 18.86 -2.54 4.38
C LYS A 206 17.80 -3.64 4.42
N LEU A 207 17.83 -4.58 3.50
CA LEU A 207 16.97 -5.77 3.58
C LEU A 207 17.38 -6.71 4.72
N LEU A 208 18.67 -6.78 5.09
CA LEU A 208 19.11 -7.50 6.29
C LEU A 208 18.62 -6.81 7.58
N GLU A 209 18.70 -5.46 7.65
CA GLU A 209 18.12 -4.71 8.78
C GLU A 209 16.61 -4.96 8.89
N LEU A 210 15.91 -4.99 7.74
CA LEU A 210 14.49 -5.33 7.70
C LEU A 210 14.22 -6.75 8.21
N ALA A 211 15.05 -7.74 7.84
CA ALA A 211 14.92 -9.11 8.33
C ALA A 211 15.05 -9.19 9.86
N VAL A 212 15.99 -8.43 10.44
CA VAL A 212 16.16 -8.33 11.90
C VAL A 212 14.91 -7.75 12.53
N TRP A 213 14.35 -6.67 11.98
CA TRP A 213 13.12 -6.04 12.48
C TRP A 213 11.93 -6.99 12.39
N LEU A 214 11.70 -7.65 11.23
CA LEU A 214 10.60 -8.61 11.05
C LEU A 214 10.65 -9.73 12.11
N LYS A 215 11.85 -10.24 12.38
CA LYS A 215 12.07 -11.29 13.39
C LYS A 215 11.79 -10.78 14.81
N SER A 216 12.28 -9.58 15.15
CA SER A 216 12.05 -8.98 16.48
C SER A 216 10.57 -8.71 16.76
N GLU A 217 9.83 -8.32 15.73
CA GLU A 217 8.39 -8.06 15.79
C GLU A 217 7.52 -9.31 15.66
N ARG A 218 8.14 -10.48 15.45
CA ARG A 218 7.46 -11.77 15.28
C ARG A 218 6.42 -11.72 14.16
N VAL A 219 6.79 -11.10 13.03
CA VAL A 219 5.92 -11.07 11.85
C VAL A 219 5.76 -12.48 11.28
N ASP A 220 4.53 -12.93 11.12
CA ASP A 220 4.24 -14.28 10.64
C ASP A 220 4.42 -14.39 9.11
N THR A 221 3.91 -13.42 8.36
CA THR A 221 3.92 -13.44 6.89
C THR A 221 4.57 -12.19 6.32
N PHE A 222 5.57 -12.40 5.46
CA PHE A 222 6.25 -11.31 4.76
C PHE A 222 6.34 -11.60 3.26
N ALA A 223 5.95 -10.62 2.46
CA ALA A 223 6.08 -10.63 1.00
C ALA A 223 7.10 -9.60 0.52
N LEU A 224 8.19 -10.08 -0.07
CA LEU A 224 9.15 -9.26 -0.79
C LEU A 224 8.68 -9.10 -2.24
N GLN A 225 8.43 -7.88 -2.65
CA GLN A 225 8.05 -7.54 -4.01
C GLN A 225 9.23 -6.87 -4.70
N ILE A 226 9.80 -7.49 -5.71
CA ILE A 226 10.87 -6.85 -6.48
C ILE A 226 10.22 -5.80 -7.40
N TYR A 227 10.77 -4.59 -7.36
CA TYR A 227 10.26 -3.49 -8.16
C TYR A 227 10.17 -3.89 -9.63
N ARG A 228 8.98 -3.73 -10.20
CA ARG A 228 8.72 -3.87 -11.63
C ARG A 228 8.61 -2.49 -12.24
N ARG A 229 9.45 -2.23 -13.22
CA ARG A 229 9.42 -0.94 -13.91
C ARG A 229 8.06 -0.73 -14.58
N PRO A 230 7.28 0.29 -14.21
CA PRO A 230 6.03 0.60 -14.89
C PRO A 230 6.28 0.98 -16.35
N ARG A 231 5.28 0.82 -17.19
CA ARG A 231 5.39 1.21 -18.61
C ARG A 231 5.25 2.72 -18.76
N GLY A 232 5.92 3.28 -19.77
CA GLY A 232 5.76 4.68 -20.15
C GLY A 232 6.47 5.68 -19.23
N ILE A 233 5.93 6.88 -19.15
CA ILE A 233 6.51 8.05 -18.47
C ILE A 233 6.61 7.91 -16.95
N PHE A 234 5.94 6.94 -16.36
CA PHE A 234 5.94 6.71 -14.91
C PHE A 234 7.14 5.91 -14.40
N ALA A 235 8.02 5.47 -15.29
CA ALA A 235 9.21 4.71 -14.94
C ALA A 235 10.31 5.63 -14.39
N THR A 236 10.39 5.79 -13.06
CA THR A 236 11.36 6.65 -12.39
C THR A 236 12.69 5.95 -12.05
N LEU A 237 12.67 4.62 -11.97
CA LEU A 237 13.82 3.80 -11.59
C LEU A 237 14.16 2.80 -12.71
N PRO A 238 15.43 2.37 -12.82
CA PRO A 238 15.82 1.33 -13.77
C PRO A 238 15.15 -0.01 -13.44
N ALA A 239 15.25 -0.97 -14.37
CA ALA A 239 14.84 -2.34 -14.11
C ALA A 239 15.80 -2.99 -13.11
N VAL A 240 15.27 -3.83 -12.23
CA VAL A 240 16.06 -4.57 -11.24
C VAL A 240 16.68 -5.79 -11.91
N GLY A 241 17.99 -6.01 -11.68
CA GLY A 241 18.69 -7.20 -12.13
C GLY A 241 18.23 -8.48 -11.42
N SER A 242 18.53 -9.62 -12.02
CA SER A 242 18.15 -10.94 -11.48
C SER A 242 18.92 -11.34 -10.22
N ASP A 243 20.08 -10.72 -9.98
CA ASP A 243 20.99 -10.93 -8.84
C ASP A 243 20.59 -10.17 -7.58
N TYR A 244 19.54 -9.35 -7.64
CA TYR A 244 19.02 -8.63 -6.48
C TYR A 244 17.64 -9.18 -6.05
N PRO A 245 17.45 -9.33 -4.72
CA PRO A 245 18.48 -9.37 -3.68
C PRO A 245 19.34 -10.63 -3.78
N ASN A 246 20.53 -10.61 -3.17
CA ASN A 246 21.38 -11.79 -3.18
C ASN A 246 20.79 -12.92 -2.31
N GLU A 247 21.30 -14.15 -2.50
CA GLU A 247 20.81 -15.35 -1.81
C GLU A 247 20.89 -15.27 -0.28
N LEU A 248 21.93 -14.61 0.25
CA LEU A 248 22.10 -14.43 1.70
C LEU A 248 20.96 -13.60 2.28
N VAL A 249 20.54 -12.52 1.61
CA VAL A 249 19.41 -11.69 2.01
C VAL A 249 18.11 -12.48 1.95
N VAL A 250 17.88 -13.21 0.86
CA VAL A 250 16.70 -14.05 0.70
C VAL A 250 16.62 -15.10 1.81
N SER A 251 17.75 -15.73 2.14
CA SER A 251 17.85 -16.70 3.24
C SER A 251 17.54 -16.05 4.60
N ALA A 252 18.08 -14.85 4.85
CA ALA A 252 17.82 -14.11 6.10
C ALA A 252 16.34 -13.74 6.24
N LEU A 253 15.70 -13.25 5.18
CA LEU A 253 14.27 -12.91 5.18
C LEU A 253 13.39 -14.16 5.40
N LYS A 254 13.73 -15.29 4.74
CA LYS A 254 13.05 -16.57 4.98
C LYS A 254 13.17 -17.05 6.42
N GLY A 255 14.34 -16.89 7.02
CA GLY A 255 14.60 -17.27 8.42
C GLY A 255 13.99 -16.33 9.46
N ALA A 256 13.51 -15.16 9.04
CA ALA A 256 12.93 -14.14 9.92
C ALA A 256 11.42 -14.33 10.18
N VAL A 257 10.69 -15.02 9.30
CA VAL A 257 9.23 -15.15 9.32
C VAL A 257 8.78 -16.60 9.14
N LYS A 258 7.53 -16.92 9.47
CA LYS A 258 6.97 -18.26 9.23
C LYS A 258 6.66 -18.51 7.75
N THR A 259 6.14 -17.48 7.08
CA THR A 259 5.78 -17.54 5.65
C THR A 259 6.48 -16.42 4.90
N PHE A 260 7.35 -16.80 3.98
CA PHE A 260 8.02 -15.86 3.08
C PHE A 260 7.50 -16.04 1.65
N ILE A 261 7.16 -14.93 1.02
CA ILE A 261 6.66 -14.87 -0.37
C ILE A 261 7.58 -13.93 -1.15
N GLU A 262 8.08 -14.39 -2.28
CA GLU A 262 8.80 -13.54 -3.22
C GLU A 262 7.95 -13.32 -4.48
N ARG A 263 7.78 -12.05 -4.87
CA ARG A 263 7.04 -11.63 -6.08
C ARG A 263 7.99 -10.85 -6.98
N ARG A 264 8.25 -11.38 -8.16
CA ARG A 264 9.06 -10.74 -9.22
C ARG A 264 8.23 -10.26 -10.39
#